data_ce23273ab26d1ba436cbf18f056e6e59
#
_entry.id   ce23273ab26d1ba436cbf18f056e6e59
#
_cell.length_a   1.000
_cell.length_b   1.000
_cell.length_c   1.000
_cell.angle_alpha   90.00
_cell.angle_beta   90.00
_cell.angle_gamma   90.00
#
_symmetry.space_group_name_H-M   'P 1'
#
loop_
_entity.id
_entity.type
_entity.pdbx_description
1 polymer ?
#
loop_
_entity_poly.entity_id
_entity_poly.type
_entity_poly.pdbx_seq_one_letter_code
_entity_poly.pdbx_strand_id
1 'polypeptide(L)'
;RCTRTLRSGVSRVREAACWSRHSKNQVGAARERQGRNACSTHLIVDAQSVKNTDTAAFKGYDAGKQVSGIKRHIAVDTQGLPHAVAVTTAEVTDRKGALQALQRCKCGLKQVQSLLCDSGYVGRPFEQGVQEILGEHITVQIAKRSELHSFKVMPKRWIVERSFAWLEKNRRLWKNC
;
A
#
# COMPACT_ATOMS: atom_id res chain seq x y z
N ARG A 1 -10.78 39.10 22.35
CA ARG A 1 -11.75 38.24 21.58
C ARG A 1 -10.92 37.49 20.55
N CYS A 2 -10.68 36.21 20.81
CA CYS A 2 -9.92 35.33 19.92
C CYS A 2 -10.94 34.58 19.02
N THR A 3 -10.97 34.88 17.76
CA THR A 3 -11.83 34.19 16.77
C THR A 3 -11.14 32.88 16.39
N ARG A 4 -11.66 31.79 16.91
CA ARG A 4 -11.25 30.41 16.62
C ARG A 4 -11.81 30.02 15.26
N THR A 5 -11.01 30.14 14.20
CA THR A 5 -11.37 29.69 12.85
C THR A 5 -11.43 28.18 12.84
N LEU A 6 -12.62 27.61 12.65
CA LEU A 6 -12.86 26.20 12.43
C LEU A 6 -12.22 25.78 11.10
N ARG A 7 -11.03 25.20 11.13
CA ARG A 7 -10.43 24.51 9.98
C ARG A 7 -11.20 23.22 9.75
N SER A 8 -11.84 23.13 8.58
CA SER A 8 -12.63 22.00 8.11
C SER A 8 -11.87 20.68 8.18
N GLY A 9 -12.57 19.59 8.57
CA GLY A 9 -12.01 18.24 8.78
C GLY A 9 -11.35 17.56 7.57
N VAL A 10 -11.39 18.17 6.39
CA VAL A 10 -10.75 17.68 5.16
C VAL A 10 -9.21 17.77 5.21
N SER A 11 -8.65 18.67 6.04
CA SER A 11 -7.19 18.83 6.13
C SER A 11 -6.49 17.71 6.92
N ARG A 12 -7.19 17.08 7.87
CA ARG A 12 -6.58 16.00 8.71
C ARG A 12 -6.27 14.72 7.96
N VAL A 13 -7.03 14.42 6.89
CA VAL A 13 -6.77 13.23 6.05
C VAL A 13 -5.58 13.46 5.12
N ARG A 14 -5.26 14.71 4.78
CA ARG A 14 -4.11 15.04 3.95
C ARG A 14 -2.75 14.95 4.67
N GLU A 15 -2.70 15.13 5.98
CA GLU A 15 -1.46 15.06 6.77
C GLU A 15 -1.12 13.65 7.29
N ALA A 16 -2.05 12.71 7.21
CA ALA A 16 -1.88 11.35 7.74
C ALA A 16 -0.99 10.45 6.90
N ALA A 17 -0.15 10.96 6.01
CA ALA A 17 0.52 10.00 5.16
C ALA A 17 1.87 10.36 4.54
N CYS A 18 2.65 11.17 5.13
CA CYS A 18 4.06 10.94 4.99
C CYS A 18 4.42 9.84 6.00
N TRP A 19 4.63 8.62 5.53
CA TRP A 19 5.27 7.56 6.30
C TRP A 19 6.43 8.21 7.05
N SER A 20 6.25 8.44 8.33
CA SER A 20 7.10 9.35 9.11
C SER A 20 8.56 8.90 8.99
N ARG A 21 9.49 9.84 9.11
CA ARG A 21 10.93 9.52 9.16
C ARG A 21 11.21 8.45 10.21
N HIS A 22 10.47 8.47 11.31
CA HIS A 22 10.54 7.49 12.39
C HIS A 22 10.18 6.07 11.90
N SER A 23 9.08 5.88 11.17
CA SER A 23 8.69 4.56 10.65
C SER A 23 9.70 4.01 9.63
N LYS A 24 10.27 4.87 8.79
CA LYS A 24 11.34 4.47 7.86
C LYS A 24 12.59 3.99 8.62
N ASN A 25 12.97 4.69 9.66
CA ASN A 25 14.12 4.31 10.49
C ASN A 25 13.86 2.97 11.19
N GLN A 26 12.65 2.72 11.69
CA GLN A 26 12.30 1.44 12.31
C GLN A 26 12.34 0.27 11.31
N VAL A 27 11.81 0.45 10.09
CA VAL A 27 11.87 -0.54 9.04
C VAL A 27 13.33 -0.82 8.65
N GLY A 28 14.13 0.23 8.43
CA GLY A 28 15.55 0.11 8.14
C GLY A 28 16.30 -0.68 9.23
N ALA A 29 16.13 -0.28 10.49
CA ALA A 29 16.76 -0.98 11.63
C ALA A 29 16.32 -2.44 11.77
N ALA A 30 15.03 -2.75 11.49
CA ALA A 30 14.56 -4.13 11.50
C ALA A 30 15.20 -4.98 10.41
N ARG A 31 15.43 -4.41 9.23
CA ARG A 31 16.14 -5.07 8.12
C ARG A 31 17.60 -5.32 8.43
N GLU A 32 18.29 -4.31 8.97
CA GLU A 32 19.71 -4.38 9.34
C GLU A 32 19.98 -5.44 10.41
N ARG A 33 19.09 -5.55 11.42
CA ARG A 33 19.16 -6.65 12.42
C ARG A 33 19.09 -8.04 11.82
N GLN A 34 18.56 -8.17 10.61
CA GLN A 34 18.47 -9.42 9.86
C GLN A 34 19.56 -9.53 8.76
N GLY A 35 20.61 -8.72 8.84
CA GLY A 35 21.72 -8.72 7.89
C GLY A 35 21.38 -8.21 6.50
N ARG A 36 20.35 -7.35 6.38
CA ARG A 36 19.91 -6.77 5.10
C ARG A 36 20.15 -5.26 5.04
N ASN A 37 20.26 -4.72 3.83
CA ASN A 37 20.30 -3.28 3.65
C ASN A 37 19.02 -2.60 4.19
N ALA A 38 19.17 -1.44 4.81
CA ALA A 38 18.04 -0.65 5.35
C ALA A 38 16.97 -0.37 4.28
N CYS A 39 17.39 -0.12 3.04
CA CYS A 39 16.48 0.10 1.91
C CYS A 39 16.24 -1.18 1.11
N SER A 40 14.99 -1.43 0.70
CA SER A 40 14.64 -2.56 -0.14
C SER A 40 14.83 -2.25 -1.62
N THR A 41 15.27 -3.25 -2.38
CA THR A 41 15.34 -3.21 -3.85
C THR A 41 14.13 -3.85 -4.52
N HIS A 42 13.32 -4.60 -3.77
CA HIS A 42 12.16 -5.31 -4.28
C HIS A 42 10.96 -5.11 -3.36
N LEU A 43 9.81 -4.74 -3.93
CA LEU A 43 8.57 -4.56 -3.19
C LEU A 43 7.44 -5.41 -3.78
N ILE A 44 6.52 -5.80 -2.92
CA ILE A 44 5.28 -6.50 -3.27
C ILE A 44 4.14 -5.54 -2.97
N VAL A 45 3.30 -5.27 -3.98
CA VAL A 45 2.22 -4.29 -3.90
C VAL A 45 0.88 -4.99 -3.95
N ASP A 46 -0.01 -4.64 -3.03
CA ASP A 46 -1.38 -5.14 -3.03
C ASP A 46 -2.34 -4.18 -2.32
N ALA A 47 -3.65 -4.43 -2.45
CA ALA A 47 -4.70 -3.62 -1.84
C ALA A 47 -5.77 -4.47 -1.16
N GLN A 48 -6.17 -4.04 0.04
CA GLN A 48 -7.21 -4.68 0.83
C GLN A 48 -8.37 -3.71 1.09
N SER A 49 -9.59 -4.14 0.73
CA SER A 49 -10.82 -3.43 1.10
C SER A 49 -11.23 -3.79 2.53
N VAL A 50 -11.54 -2.77 3.34
CA VAL A 50 -11.89 -2.91 4.76
C VAL A 50 -13.28 -2.34 4.98
N LYS A 51 -14.15 -3.13 5.61
CA LYS A 51 -15.52 -2.75 5.93
C LYS A 51 -15.57 -1.60 6.93
N ASN A 52 -16.56 -0.73 6.76
CA ASN A 52 -16.89 0.30 7.75
C ASN A 52 -17.63 -0.26 8.95
N THR A 53 -17.57 0.49 10.04
CA THR A 53 -18.64 0.54 11.05
C THR A 53 -19.72 1.52 10.60
N ASP A 54 -20.89 1.44 11.24
CA ASP A 54 -22.04 2.33 10.88
C ASP A 54 -21.72 3.82 11.09
N THR A 55 -20.83 4.13 12.01
CA THR A 55 -20.43 5.49 12.39
C THR A 55 -19.33 6.09 11.50
N ALA A 56 -18.74 5.33 10.59
CA ALA A 56 -17.63 5.81 9.75
C ALA A 56 -18.11 6.85 8.72
N ALA A 57 -17.56 8.06 8.81
CA ALA A 57 -17.87 9.16 7.89
C ALA A 57 -17.11 9.06 6.57
N PHE A 58 -15.86 8.56 6.59
CA PHE A 58 -15.01 8.41 5.41
C PHE A 58 -15.18 7.01 4.83
N LYS A 59 -15.98 6.89 3.78
CA LYS A 59 -16.32 5.61 3.15
C LYS A 59 -16.62 5.76 1.66
N GLY A 60 -16.40 4.69 0.91
CA GLY A 60 -16.79 4.52 -0.48
C GLY A 60 -17.26 3.08 -0.72
N TYR A 61 -17.56 2.72 -1.94
CA TYR A 61 -18.04 1.39 -2.29
C TYR A 61 -17.15 0.73 -3.36
N ASP A 62 -16.58 -0.41 -3.03
CA ASP A 62 -15.86 -1.28 -3.97
C ASP A 62 -16.85 -2.24 -4.62
N ALA A 63 -17.28 -1.94 -5.84
CA ALA A 63 -18.25 -2.76 -6.56
C ALA A 63 -17.71 -4.16 -6.92
N GLY A 64 -16.40 -4.29 -7.14
CA GLY A 64 -15.77 -5.57 -7.48
C GLY A 64 -15.72 -6.55 -6.30
N LYS A 65 -15.55 -6.03 -5.08
CA LYS A 65 -15.48 -6.82 -3.85
C LYS A 65 -16.77 -6.74 -3.03
N GLN A 66 -17.75 -5.90 -3.45
CA GLN A 66 -19.01 -5.63 -2.74
C GLN A 66 -18.77 -5.18 -1.29
N VAL A 67 -17.80 -4.30 -1.07
CA VAL A 67 -17.42 -3.79 0.25
C VAL A 67 -17.64 -2.28 0.32
N SER A 68 -18.47 -1.83 1.27
CA SER A 68 -18.55 -0.43 1.67
C SER A 68 -17.49 -0.14 2.72
N GLY A 69 -16.57 0.78 2.44
CA GLY A 69 -15.50 1.08 3.37
C GLY A 69 -14.35 1.90 2.82
N ILE A 70 -13.19 1.55 3.30
CA ILE A 70 -11.91 2.09 2.85
C ILE A 70 -11.08 1.01 2.16
N LYS A 71 -10.07 1.45 1.44
CA LYS A 71 -9.10 0.56 0.82
C LYS A 71 -7.70 0.91 1.32
N ARG A 72 -6.95 -0.10 1.76
CA ARG A 72 -5.55 0.01 2.17
C ARG A 72 -4.69 -0.43 1.02
N HIS A 73 -3.77 0.40 0.61
CA HIS A 73 -2.76 0.09 -0.40
C HIS A 73 -1.42 0.03 0.28
N ILE A 74 -0.72 -1.09 0.17
CA ILE A 74 0.58 -1.27 0.80
C ILE A 74 1.61 -1.78 -0.21
N ALA A 75 2.86 -1.37 -0.01
CA ALA A 75 4.02 -1.95 -0.65
C ALA A 75 4.95 -2.45 0.45
N VAL A 76 5.18 -3.76 0.48
CA VAL A 76 6.00 -4.43 1.48
C VAL A 76 7.24 -5.04 0.84
N ASP A 77 8.28 -5.25 1.63
CA ASP A 77 9.45 -6.00 1.19
C ASP A 77 9.25 -7.52 1.33
N THR A 78 10.30 -8.28 1.04
CA THR A 78 10.29 -9.75 1.14
C THR A 78 10.16 -10.29 2.57
N GLN A 79 10.19 -9.42 3.58
CA GLN A 79 9.95 -9.76 4.98
C GLN A 79 8.53 -9.39 5.44
N GLY A 80 7.78 -8.66 4.60
CA GLY A 80 6.46 -8.12 4.91
C GLY A 80 6.51 -6.77 5.63
N LEU A 81 7.69 -6.14 5.70
CA LEU A 81 7.82 -4.82 6.29
C LEU A 81 7.30 -3.75 5.33
N PRO A 82 6.42 -2.84 5.76
CA PRO A 82 5.81 -1.85 4.89
C PRO A 82 6.77 -0.70 4.56
N HIS A 83 6.94 -0.41 3.28
CA HIS A 83 7.73 0.71 2.76
C HIS A 83 6.87 1.85 2.21
N ALA A 84 5.67 1.55 1.73
CA ALA A 84 4.69 2.55 1.33
C ALA A 84 3.29 2.12 1.77
N VAL A 85 2.50 3.10 2.22
CA VAL A 85 1.12 2.91 2.67
C VAL A 85 0.25 4.07 2.21
N ALA A 86 -0.93 3.78 1.71
CA ALA A 86 -1.99 4.75 1.50
C ALA A 86 -3.34 4.16 1.91
N VAL A 87 -4.22 5.02 2.39
CA VAL A 87 -5.62 4.68 2.66
C VAL A 87 -6.48 5.59 1.81
N THR A 88 -7.43 5.00 1.11
CA THR A 88 -8.40 5.68 0.25
C THR A 88 -9.81 5.21 0.59
N THR A 89 -10.82 5.89 0.06
CA THR A 89 -12.17 5.34 0.01
C THR A 89 -12.22 4.13 -0.93
N ALA A 90 -13.15 3.19 -0.70
CA ALA A 90 -13.12 1.88 -1.35
C ALA A 90 -13.35 1.90 -2.87
N GLU A 91 -13.96 2.98 -3.42
CA GLU A 91 -14.15 3.17 -4.87
C GLU A 91 -12.87 3.45 -5.64
N VAL A 92 -11.80 3.85 -4.96
CA VAL A 92 -10.52 4.10 -5.63
C VAL A 92 -9.93 2.78 -6.10
N THR A 93 -9.55 2.72 -7.38
CA THR A 93 -8.98 1.50 -7.97
C THR A 93 -7.65 1.14 -7.32
N ASP A 94 -7.32 -0.16 -7.27
CA ASP A 94 -6.09 -0.67 -6.67
C ASP A 94 -4.85 -0.03 -7.32
N ARG A 95 -4.85 0.15 -8.66
CA ARG A 95 -3.78 0.83 -9.40
C ARG A 95 -3.58 2.28 -8.95
N LYS A 96 -4.67 3.07 -8.90
CA LYS A 96 -4.61 4.49 -8.52
C LYS A 96 -4.14 4.66 -7.08
N GLY A 97 -4.64 3.82 -6.17
CA GLY A 97 -4.24 3.87 -4.77
C GLY A 97 -2.79 3.43 -4.55
N ALA A 98 -2.30 2.44 -5.30
CA ALA A 98 -0.88 2.05 -5.26
C ALA A 98 0.02 3.18 -5.74
N LEU A 99 -0.30 3.85 -6.86
CA LEU A 99 0.47 5.01 -7.32
C LEU A 99 0.48 6.14 -6.28
N GLN A 100 -0.65 6.39 -5.60
CA GLN A 100 -0.69 7.36 -4.49
C GLN A 100 0.22 6.96 -3.33
N ALA A 101 0.26 5.66 -2.96
CA ALA A 101 1.15 5.18 -1.90
C ALA A 101 2.62 5.37 -2.27
N LEU A 102 3.00 5.00 -3.49
CA LEU A 102 4.37 5.15 -4.01
C LEU A 102 4.78 6.62 -4.06
N GLN A 103 3.92 7.50 -4.60
CA GLN A 103 4.18 8.95 -4.69
C GLN A 103 4.41 9.58 -3.33
N ARG A 104 3.58 9.25 -2.33
CA ARG A 104 3.72 9.78 -0.97
C ARG A 104 5.02 9.34 -0.28
N CYS A 105 5.51 8.15 -0.62
CA CYS A 105 6.69 7.55 0.01
C CYS A 105 7.95 7.59 -0.86
N LYS A 106 7.91 8.24 -2.02
CA LYS A 106 8.97 8.31 -3.04
C LYS A 106 10.38 8.49 -2.45
N CYS A 107 10.54 9.39 -1.47
CA CYS A 107 11.85 9.67 -0.85
C CYS A 107 12.51 8.45 -0.20
N GLY A 108 11.72 7.45 0.24
CA GLY A 108 12.22 6.23 0.86
C GLY A 108 12.40 5.06 -0.11
N LEU A 109 12.03 5.23 -1.38
CA LEU A 109 11.96 4.16 -2.37
C LEU A 109 13.02 4.25 -3.47
N LYS A 110 14.03 5.11 -3.30
CA LYS A 110 15.05 5.40 -4.32
C LYS A 110 15.87 4.19 -4.77
N GLN A 111 15.99 3.14 -3.93
CA GLN A 111 16.76 1.95 -4.23
C GLN A 111 15.90 0.80 -4.78
N VAL A 112 14.59 1.01 -4.93
CA VAL A 112 13.69 0.00 -5.48
C VAL A 112 13.99 -0.18 -6.97
N GLN A 113 14.13 -1.43 -7.38
CA GLN A 113 14.41 -1.85 -8.75
C GLN A 113 13.25 -2.64 -9.36
N SER A 114 12.45 -3.30 -8.52
CA SER A 114 11.35 -4.11 -9.01
C SER A 114 10.14 -4.09 -8.08
N LEU A 115 8.95 -4.13 -8.69
CA LEU A 115 7.67 -4.27 -8.03
C LEU A 115 7.01 -5.58 -8.48
N LEU A 116 6.52 -6.37 -7.53
CA LEU A 116 5.66 -7.52 -7.79
C LEU A 116 4.22 -7.12 -7.48
N CYS A 117 3.33 -7.27 -8.45
CA CYS A 117 1.91 -6.95 -8.35
C CYS A 117 1.06 -8.13 -8.82
N ASP A 118 -0.21 -8.15 -8.45
CA ASP A 118 -1.14 -9.15 -8.95
C ASP A 118 -1.71 -8.79 -10.34
N SER A 119 -2.54 -9.67 -10.90
CA SER A 119 -3.17 -9.48 -12.22
C SER A 119 -4.08 -8.25 -12.30
N GLY A 120 -4.57 -7.72 -11.17
CA GLY A 120 -5.38 -6.50 -11.12
C GLY A 120 -4.60 -5.25 -11.53
N TYR A 121 -3.27 -5.31 -11.50
CA TYR A 121 -2.38 -4.19 -11.85
C TYR A 121 -1.89 -4.21 -13.31
N VAL A 122 -2.33 -5.16 -14.11
CA VAL A 122 -1.96 -5.27 -15.55
C VAL A 122 -2.32 -3.99 -16.29
N GLY A 123 -1.38 -3.49 -17.10
CA GLY A 123 -1.61 -2.43 -18.07
C GLY A 123 -0.52 -1.37 -18.11
N ARG A 124 -0.20 -0.91 -19.33
CA ARG A 124 0.78 0.16 -19.57
C ARG A 124 0.61 1.42 -18.70
N PRO A 125 -0.63 1.93 -18.46
CA PRO A 125 -0.79 3.14 -17.65
C PRO A 125 -0.29 2.99 -16.21
N PHE A 126 -0.40 1.80 -15.60
CA PHE A 126 0.14 1.57 -14.27
C PHE A 126 1.67 1.52 -14.27
N GLU A 127 2.25 0.81 -15.24
CA GLU A 127 3.71 0.71 -15.39
C GLU A 127 4.34 2.09 -15.65
N GLN A 128 3.76 2.87 -16.57
CA GLN A 128 4.19 4.25 -16.82
C GLN A 128 4.09 5.12 -15.56
N GLY A 129 2.98 5.07 -14.82
CA GLY A 129 2.83 5.81 -13.58
C GLY A 129 3.85 5.41 -12.51
N VAL A 130 4.24 4.14 -12.43
CA VAL A 130 5.32 3.68 -11.55
C VAL A 130 6.66 4.25 -11.99
N GLN A 131 6.96 4.22 -13.28
CA GLN A 131 8.21 4.75 -13.87
C GLN A 131 8.33 6.27 -13.67
N GLU A 132 7.26 7.02 -13.85
CA GLU A 132 7.22 8.47 -13.57
C GLU A 132 7.52 8.79 -12.10
N ILE A 133 7.06 7.94 -11.18
CA ILE A 133 7.25 8.15 -9.75
C ILE A 133 8.64 7.72 -9.29
N LEU A 134 9.07 6.53 -9.67
CA LEU A 134 10.27 5.89 -9.11
C LEU A 134 11.47 5.88 -10.06
N GLY A 135 11.25 6.11 -11.35
CA GLY A 135 12.27 6.13 -12.41
C GLY A 135 12.08 5.00 -13.43
N GLU A 136 12.60 5.22 -14.65
CA GLU A 136 12.47 4.29 -15.79
C GLU A 136 13.16 2.92 -15.55
N HIS A 137 14.11 2.86 -14.61
CA HIS A 137 14.82 1.62 -14.28
C HIS A 137 13.97 0.58 -13.54
N ILE A 138 12.76 0.94 -13.13
CA ILE A 138 11.88 0.04 -12.36
C ILE A 138 11.22 -0.99 -13.27
N THR A 139 11.32 -2.25 -12.88
CA THR A 139 10.62 -3.36 -13.53
C THR A 139 9.35 -3.69 -12.76
N VAL A 140 8.18 -3.65 -13.44
CA VAL A 140 6.91 -4.09 -12.87
C VAL A 140 6.66 -5.53 -13.30
N GLN A 141 6.61 -6.45 -12.34
CA GLN A 141 6.33 -7.86 -12.54
C GLN A 141 4.87 -8.14 -12.17
N ILE A 142 4.12 -8.67 -13.10
CA ILE A 142 2.72 -9.05 -12.88
C ILE A 142 2.63 -10.56 -12.70
N ALA A 143 2.10 -10.97 -11.56
CA ALA A 143 1.81 -12.36 -11.28
C ALA A 143 0.59 -12.82 -12.10
N LYS A 144 0.79 -13.63 -13.13
CA LYS A 144 -0.27 -14.11 -14.03
C LYS A 144 -1.06 -15.27 -13.39
N ARG A 145 -2.40 -15.18 -13.46
CA ARG A 145 -3.31 -16.24 -13.01
C ARG A 145 -3.23 -17.53 -13.84
N SER A 146 -2.77 -17.46 -15.08
CA SER A 146 -2.66 -18.60 -16.01
C SER A 146 -1.62 -19.66 -15.58
N GLU A 147 -0.74 -19.34 -14.66
CA GLU A 147 0.20 -20.31 -14.08
C GLU A 147 -0.42 -21.15 -12.95
N LEU A 148 -1.72 -20.93 -12.64
CA LEU A 148 -2.47 -21.62 -11.59
C LEU A 148 -2.89 -23.06 -11.97
N HIS A 149 -2.78 -23.48 -13.23
CA HIS A 149 -3.03 -24.88 -13.65
C HIS A 149 -1.86 -25.82 -13.31
N SER A 150 -0.68 -25.32 -13.07
CA SER A 150 0.38 -26.03 -12.36
C SER A 150 0.54 -25.36 -11.00
N PHE A 151 0.46 -26.10 -9.91
CA PHE A 151 0.69 -25.60 -8.54
C PHE A 151 2.12 -25.06 -8.41
N LYS A 152 2.38 -23.92 -9.03
CA LYS A 152 3.56 -23.10 -8.81
C LYS A 152 3.20 -22.10 -7.73
N VAL A 153 3.71 -22.34 -6.53
CA VAL A 153 3.73 -21.33 -5.47
C VAL A 153 4.28 -20.06 -6.08
N MET A 154 3.42 -19.05 -6.27
CA MET A 154 3.88 -17.74 -6.74
C MET A 154 4.84 -17.21 -5.68
N PRO A 155 6.15 -17.13 -5.98
CA PRO A 155 7.12 -16.81 -4.96
C PRO A 155 6.81 -15.42 -4.42
N LYS A 156 6.55 -15.33 -3.10
CA LYS A 156 6.47 -14.10 -2.31
C LYS A 156 5.13 -13.35 -2.28
N ARG A 157 4.11 -13.67 -3.08
CA ARG A 157 2.81 -12.98 -2.98
C ARG A 157 2.16 -13.14 -1.60
N TRP A 158 2.20 -14.34 -1.02
CA TRP A 158 1.68 -14.62 0.32
C TRP A 158 2.23 -13.69 1.41
N ILE A 159 3.35 -13.02 1.14
CA ILE A 159 3.99 -12.11 2.11
C ILE A 159 3.12 -10.88 2.36
N VAL A 160 2.58 -10.27 1.30
CA VAL A 160 1.70 -9.10 1.45
C VAL A 160 0.37 -9.49 2.07
N GLU A 161 -0.17 -10.66 1.74
CA GLU A 161 -1.37 -11.22 2.35
C GLU A 161 -1.17 -11.44 3.87
N ARG A 162 -0.01 -11.99 4.27
CA ARG A 162 0.39 -12.10 5.67
C ARG A 162 0.47 -10.74 6.37
N SER A 163 0.98 -9.73 5.69
CA SER A 163 1.07 -8.38 6.25
C SER A 163 -0.32 -7.79 6.50
N PHE A 164 -1.28 -8.00 5.61
CA PHE A 164 -2.68 -7.64 5.85
C PHE A 164 -3.29 -8.40 7.03
N ALA A 165 -3.05 -9.71 7.13
CA ALA A 165 -3.53 -10.52 8.25
C ALA A 165 -2.99 -10.02 9.60
N TRP A 166 -1.75 -9.51 9.64
CA TRP A 166 -1.22 -8.86 10.85
C TRP A 166 -1.92 -7.55 11.19
N LEU A 167 -2.29 -6.75 10.17
CA LEU A 167 -3.07 -5.53 10.38
C LEU A 167 -4.46 -5.83 10.92
N GLU A 168 -5.12 -6.90 10.46
CA GLU A 168 -6.45 -7.31 10.92
C GLU A 168 -6.47 -7.79 12.37
N LYS A 169 -5.37 -8.37 12.87
CA LYS A 169 -5.25 -8.74 14.29
C LYS A 169 -5.25 -7.54 15.23
N ASN A 170 -4.98 -6.35 14.71
CA ASN A 170 -5.04 -5.13 15.49
C ASN A 170 -6.49 -4.61 15.52
N ARG A 171 -7.11 -4.61 16.71
CA ARG A 171 -8.51 -4.20 16.91
C ARG A 171 -8.85 -2.84 16.27
N ARG A 172 -7.94 -1.87 16.32
CA ARG A 172 -8.15 -0.53 15.76
C ARG A 172 -8.05 -0.47 14.23
N LEU A 173 -7.50 -1.50 13.61
CA LEU A 173 -7.31 -1.59 12.17
C LEU A 173 -8.25 -2.60 11.51
N TRP A 174 -9.00 -3.38 12.30
CA TRP A 174 -9.89 -4.42 11.77
C TRP A 174 -11.07 -3.85 10.96
N LYS A 175 -11.65 -2.75 11.44
CA LYS A 175 -12.71 -2.01 10.73
C LYS A 175 -12.36 -0.53 10.65
N ASN A 176 -12.97 0.17 9.69
CA ASN A 176 -12.92 1.61 9.63
C ASN A 176 -14.03 2.19 10.50
N CYS A 177 -13.65 3.01 11.47
CA CYS A 177 -14.55 3.66 12.44
C CYS A 177 -14.66 5.16 12.17
#